data_2f6dcb9e54601ee9005bb9a79d4cc698
#
_entry.id   2f6dcb9e54601ee9005bb9a79d4cc698
#
_cell.length_a   1.000
_cell.length_b   1.000
_cell.length_c   1.000
_cell.angle_alpha   90.00
_cell.angle_beta   90.00
_cell.angle_gamma   90.00
#
_symmetry.space_group_name_H-M   'P 1'
#
loop_
_entity.id
_entity.type
_entity.pdbx_description
1 polymer ?
#
loop_
_entity_poly.entity_id
_entity_poly.type
_entity_poly.pdbx_seq_one_letter_code
_entity_poly.pdbx_strand_id
1 'polypeptide(L)'
;AALVAACGGSDSNDSTTPPVASQPATATLAVLETTDLHFNVRSYDYFKLAEDASYGFERTATLVRAARKEFANTLLVDNGDTIQGTALADYEAEVAKIPCTQQLSMYKAMGALGFDAGTLGNHEFNYGLPFLNQVLGGGLDVDGVDKALKCAGNGFPMALSNVYSSKTKQPLVQPYVILERKIAAKDKDGKAVELPIKIGVIGFTTPGIMNWDKRYLEGKLYTEGAVESAQKYLPEMRAKGADVVVAMLHGGLDGAAYSPTMENPGLHLSKVAGIDAMVMGHQHSVFPDAAATPAFTQAGVDNKAGTINGVQSVMASSWGKALGVIQLALKWDGKQWSVDKSAGKSELRNIQTGKDAAGKATYVAVDPTVAPLIESQHQAAIQYVKTPIGSTDFRMSTLFADVGDPGAIQIVNQAQRDYVADYVKASLPQYAQLPVLSVSAPFKSGFQGGADYTDVAVGPLAIYNAADLYLYPNTVYAVKV
;
A
#
# COMPACT_ATOMS: atom_id res chain seq x y z
N ALA A 1 -8.95 -68.50 50.52
CA ALA A 1 -9.52 -68.46 49.19
C ALA A 1 -10.30 -67.14 48.99
N ALA A 2 -9.70 -66.20 48.31
CA ALA A 2 -10.41 -65.06 47.80
C ALA A 2 -9.84 -64.75 46.45
N LEU A 3 -10.63 -64.89 45.40
CA LEU A 3 -10.31 -64.44 44.04
C LEU A 3 -10.49 -62.95 43.99
N VAL A 4 -9.44 -62.25 43.46
CA VAL A 4 -9.49 -60.85 43.02
C VAL A 4 -9.54 -60.86 41.51
N ALA A 5 -10.66 -60.44 40.91
CA ALA A 5 -10.77 -60.15 39.48
C ALA A 5 -10.24 -58.78 39.20
N ALA A 6 -9.20 -58.65 38.37
CA ALA A 6 -8.69 -57.42 37.86
C ALA A 6 -9.49 -57.03 36.59
N CYS A 7 -10.26 -55.94 36.65
CA CYS A 7 -10.79 -55.28 35.48
C CYS A 7 -9.71 -54.34 34.90
N GLY A 8 -9.13 -54.73 33.77
CA GLY A 8 -8.31 -53.84 32.94
C GLY A 8 -9.20 -52.88 32.17
N GLY A 9 -9.22 -51.62 32.57
CA GLY A 9 -9.74 -50.52 31.74
C GLY A 9 -8.66 -50.08 30.76
N SER A 10 -8.87 -50.34 29.49
CA SER A 10 -8.10 -49.74 28.40
C SER A 10 -8.68 -48.36 28.13
N ASP A 11 -8.04 -47.32 28.67
CA ASP A 11 -8.26 -45.95 28.22
C ASP A 11 -7.65 -45.79 26.82
N SER A 12 -8.46 -46.04 25.81
CA SER A 12 -8.15 -45.59 24.46
C SER A 12 -8.44 -44.11 24.39
N ASN A 13 -7.39 -43.28 24.59
CA ASN A 13 -7.39 -41.87 24.20
C ASN A 13 -7.42 -41.83 22.67
N ASP A 14 -8.63 -41.94 22.14
CA ASP A 14 -8.89 -41.74 20.72
C ASP A 14 -9.02 -40.22 20.48
N SER A 15 -7.87 -39.55 20.32
CA SER A 15 -7.82 -38.20 19.77
C SER A 15 -8.08 -38.30 18.27
N THR A 16 -9.34 -38.56 17.89
CA THR A 16 -9.76 -38.52 16.50
C THR A 16 -9.78 -37.08 16.03
N THR A 17 -8.65 -36.63 15.52
CA THR A 17 -8.63 -35.52 14.56
C THR A 17 -9.58 -35.92 13.44
N PRO A 18 -10.65 -35.13 13.12
CA PRO A 18 -11.54 -35.47 12.03
C PRO A 18 -10.73 -35.75 10.76
N PRO A 19 -11.01 -36.85 10.04
CA PRO A 19 -10.25 -37.14 8.83
C PRO A 19 -10.39 -35.99 7.86
N VAL A 20 -9.25 -35.44 7.43
CA VAL A 20 -9.16 -34.49 6.30
C VAL A 20 -9.87 -35.16 5.13
N ALA A 21 -10.80 -34.48 4.47
CA ALA A 21 -11.57 -35.08 3.39
C ALA A 21 -10.63 -35.63 2.31
N SER A 22 -10.57 -36.95 2.19
CA SER A 22 -9.77 -37.64 1.17
C SER A 22 -10.36 -37.56 -0.24
N GLN A 23 -11.56 -36.95 -0.36
CA GLN A 23 -12.28 -36.78 -1.62
C GLN A 23 -11.95 -35.44 -2.27
N PRO A 24 -11.95 -35.37 -3.61
CA PRO A 24 -11.80 -34.10 -4.32
C PRO A 24 -12.84 -33.06 -3.90
N ALA A 25 -12.42 -31.79 -3.83
CA ALA A 25 -13.29 -30.67 -3.49
C ALA A 25 -12.89 -29.41 -4.29
N THR A 26 -13.79 -28.43 -4.30
CA THR A 26 -13.55 -27.13 -4.94
C THR A 26 -13.85 -25.98 -3.97
N ALA A 27 -13.13 -24.89 -4.11
CA ALA A 27 -13.36 -23.66 -3.36
C ALA A 27 -13.06 -22.43 -4.22
N THR A 28 -13.54 -21.27 -3.79
CA THR A 28 -13.10 -19.98 -4.29
C THR A 28 -12.40 -19.24 -3.14
N LEU A 29 -11.21 -18.70 -3.41
CA LEU A 29 -10.52 -17.74 -2.55
C LEU A 29 -10.56 -16.37 -3.21
N ALA A 30 -11.16 -15.39 -2.55
CA ALA A 30 -11.12 -14.01 -3.01
C ALA A 30 -9.96 -13.25 -2.34
N VAL A 31 -8.96 -12.86 -3.12
CA VAL A 31 -7.91 -11.93 -2.67
C VAL A 31 -8.42 -10.52 -2.85
N LEU A 32 -8.47 -9.77 -1.76
CA LEU A 32 -8.91 -8.38 -1.69
C LEU A 32 -7.68 -7.50 -1.50
N GLU A 33 -7.55 -6.48 -2.34
CA GLU A 33 -6.39 -5.57 -2.33
C GLU A 33 -6.79 -4.14 -2.02
N THR A 34 -6.01 -3.52 -1.11
CA THR A 34 -5.79 -2.07 -1.07
C THR A 34 -4.35 -1.76 -1.43
N THR A 35 -4.12 -0.60 -2.04
CA THR A 35 -2.79 -0.11 -2.41
C THR A 35 -2.77 1.42 -2.41
N ASP A 36 -1.60 2.02 -2.21
CA ASP A 36 -1.40 3.47 -2.36
C ASP A 36 -2.45 4.30 -1.59
N LEU A 37 -2.76 3.88 -0.36
CA LEU A 37 -3.76 4.56 0.48
C LEU A 37 -3.29 5.97 0.88
N HIS A 38 -1.97 6.20 0.94
CA HIS A 38 -1.36 7.50 1.22
C HIS A 38 -2.02 8.22 2.39
N PHE A 39 -2.32 7.46 3.44
CA PHE A 39 -2.96 7.94 4.67
C PHE A 39 -4.32 8.62 4.48
N ASN A 40 -5.02 8.39 3.36
CA ASN A 40 -6.37 8.88 3.13
C ASN A 40 -7.40 8.02 3.89
N VAL A 41 -7.39 8.11 5.22
CA VAL A 41 -8.32 7.36 6.09
C VAL A 41 -9.74 7.86 5.91
N ARG A 42 -9.91 9.20 5.90
CA ARG A 42 -11.18 9.90 5.73
C ARG A 42 -11.35 10.39 4.30
N SER A 43 -12.59 10.55 3.89
CA SER A 43 -12.99 11.27 2.68
C SER A 43 -12.91 12.78 2.95
N TYR A 44 -11.71 13.32 3.18
CA TYR A 44 -11.50 14.70 3.62
C TYR A 44 -10.22 15.30 3.02
N ASP A 45 -10.37 16.48 2.39
CA ASP A 45 -9.25 17.27 1.87
C ASP A 45 -8.78 18.26 2.94
N TYR A 46 -7.61 18.01 3.52
CA TYR A 46 -7.02 18.86 4.57
C TYR A 46 -6.53 20.22 4.03
N PHE A 47 -6.33 20.35 2.73
CA PHE A 47 -5.90 21.59 2.11
C PHE A 47 -7.10 22.49 1.78
N LYS A 48 -8.24 21.90 1.41
CA LYS A 48 -9.50 22.62 1.20
C LYS A 48 -10.35 22.73 2.47
N LEU A 49 -9.97 22.02 3.54
CA LEU A 49 -10.72 21.91 4.80
C LEU A 49 -12.18 21.47 4.57
N ALA A 50 -12.38 20.50 3.69
CA ALA A 50 -13.69 20.06 3.26
C ALA A 50 -13.75 18.55 3.01
N GLU A 51 -14.95 17.98 3.16
CA GLU A 51 -15.23 16.60 2.75
C GLU A 51 -15.04 16.45 1.23
N ASP A 52 -14.38 15.35 0.82
CA ASP A 52 -14.25 14.95 -0.58
C ASP A 52 -14.57 13.45 -0.73
N ALA A 53 -15.75 13.17 -1.27
CA ALA A 53 -16.25 11.82 -1.41
C ALA A 53 -15.53 10.98 -2.49
N SER A 54 -14.65 11.60 -3.29
CA SER A 54 -13.98 10.93 -4.41
C SER A 54 -12.86 9.96 -4.00
N TYR A 55 -12.51 9.91 -2.71
CA TYR A 55 -11.51 9.00 -2.14
C TYR A 55 -11.80 8.74 -0.65
N GLY A 56 -10.96 7.92 -0.03
CA GLY A 56 -10.97 7.65 1.41
C GLY A 56 -11.19 6.19 1.75
N PHE A 57 -10.30 5.66 2.59
CA PHE A 57 -10.33 4.28 3.05
C PHE A 57 -11.66 3.91 3.74
N GLU A 58 -12.31 4.85 4.43
CA GLU A 58 -13.62 4.61 5.06
C GLU A 58 -14.71 4.19 4.05
N ARG A 59 -14.57 4.52 2.76
CA ARG A 59 -15.46 4.06 1.68
C ARG A 59 -15.03 2.70 1.13
N THR A 60 -13.72 2.49 0.97
CA THR A 60 -13.15 1.19 0.58
C THR A 60 -13.49 0.13 1.65
N ALA A 61 -13.53 0.51 2.92
CA ALA A 61 -13.96 -0.35 4.02
C ALA A 61 -15.37 -0.93 3.80
N THR A 62 -16.30 -0.12 3.27
CA THR A 62 -17.65 -0.60 2.88
C THR A 62 -17.57 -1.67 1.79
N LEU A 63 -16.70 -1.50 0.79
CA LEU A 63 -16.50 -2.49 -0.27
C LEU A 63 -15.88 -3.79 0.26
N VAL A 64 -14.90 -3.69 1.19
CA VAL A 64 -14.31 -4.86 1.86
C VAL A 64 -15.38 -5.65 2.62
N ARG A 65 -16.25 -4.96 3.40
CA ARG A 65 -17.33 -5.65 4.12
C ARG A 65 -18.35 -6.29 3.19
N ALA A 66 -18.64 -5.64 2.04
CA ALA A 66 -19.52 -6.21 1.02
C ALA A 66 -18.90 -7.47 0.39
N ALA A 67 -17.60 -7.42 0.03
CA ALA A 67 -16.90 -8.59 -0.49
C ALA A 67 -16.87 -9.76 0.50
N ARG A 68 -16.65 -9.51 1.80
CA ARG A 68 -16.68 -10.54 2.83
C ARG A 68 -18.06 -11.16 3.09
N LYS A 69 -19.14 -10.48 2.73
CA LYS A 69 -20.47 -11.07 2.73
C LYS A 69 -20.74 -11.93 1.51
N GLU A 70 -20.12 -11.58 0.38
CA GLU A 70 -20.26 -12.29 -0.89
C GLU A 70 -19.42 -13.56 -0.94
N PHE A 71 -18.15 -13.47 -0.50
CA PHE A 71 -17.19 -14.57 -0.56
C PHE A 71 -16.98 -15.23 0.79
N ALA A 72 -17.18 -16.56 0.82
CA ALA A 72 -16.97 -17.35 2.03
C ALA A 72 -15.50 -17.36 2.48
N ASN A 73 -14.57 -17.27 1.54
CA ASN A 73 -13.12 -17.27 1.82
C ASN A 73 -12.51 -16.02 1.24
N THR A 74 -11.92 -15.17 2.09
CA THR A 74 -11.25 -13.93 1.69
C THR A 74 -9.84 -13.86 2.27
N LEU A 75 -8.94 -13.25 1.52
CA LEU A 75 -7.62 -12.81 1.95
C LEU A 75 -7.54 -11.30 1.68
N LEU A 76 -7.42 -10.47 2.72
CA LEU A 76 -7.31 -9.02 2.59
C LEU A 76 -5.86 -8.59 2.78
N VAL A 77 -5.28 -7.99 1.74
CA VAL A 77 -3.88 -7.53 1.75
C VAL A 77 -3.76 -6.05 1.42
N ASP A 78 -2.71 -5.43 1.94
CA ASP A 78 -2.32 -4.06 1.59
C ASP A 78 -0.98 -4.08 0.83
N ASN A 79 -0.94 -3.40 -0.30
CA ASN A 79 0.21 -3.43 -1.19
C ASN A 79 1.17 -2.24 -1.01
N GLY A 80 1.13 -1.56 0.15
CA GLY A 80 2.08 -0.50 0.50
C GLY A 80 1.67 0.91 0.08
N ASP A 81 2.55 1.86 0.34
CA ASP A 81 2.32 3.31 0.28
C ASP A 81 1.15 3.73 1.18
N THR A 82 1.24 3.32 2.43
CA THR A 82 0.15 3.43 3.41
C THR A 82 0.34 4.62 4.34
N ILE A 83 1.59 4.92 4.78
CA ILE A 83 1.83 5.77 5.96
C ILE A 83 2.10 7.25 5.65
N GLN A 84 2.30 7.65 4.40
CA GLN A 84 2.63 9.01 4.00
C GLN A 84 1.71 9.50 2.88
N GLY A 85 1.29 10.79 2.92
CA GLY A 85 0.60 11.44 1.81
C GLY A 85 -0.50 12.43 2.20
N THR A 86 -0.83 12.59 3.49
CA THR A 86 -1.80 13.59 3.95
C THR A 86 -1.26 14.40 5.12
N ALA A 87 -1.85 15.56 5.37
CA ALA A 87 -1.51 16.36 6.55
C ALA A 87 -1.78 15.62 7.89
N LEU A 88 -2.69 14.65 7.90
CA LEU A 88 -2.89 13.79 9.07
C LEU A 88 -1.69 12.86 9.30
N ALA A 89 -1.10 12.31 8.24
CA ALA A 89 0.11 11.52 8.32
C ALA A 89 1.29 12.34 8.86
N ASP A 90 1.53 13.51 8.26
CA ASP A 90 2.60 14.43 8.69
C ASP A 90 2.40 14.90 10.13
N TYR A 91 1.16 15.18 10.52
CA TYR A 91 0.83 15.54 11.90
C TYR A 91 1.20 14.43 12.88
N GLU A 92 0.82 13.17 12.60
CA GLU A 92 1.13 12.04 13.48
C GLU A 92 2.63 11.71 13.52
N ALA A 93 3.32 11.78 12.37
CA ALA A 93 4.73 11.42 12.27
C ALA A 93 5.68 12.51 12.78
N GLU A 94 5.47 13.75 12.38
CA GLU A 94 6.46 14.82 12.54
C GLU A 94 6.07 15.85 13.60
N VAL A 95 4.79 16.13 13.80
CA VAL A 95 4.30 17.20 14.68
C VAL A 95 3.93 16.63 16.04
N ALA A 96 2.96 15.76 16.13
CA ALA A 96 2.56 15.09 17.36
C ALA A 96 3.57 14.04 17.81
N LYS A 97 4.32 13.46 16.86
CA LYS A 97 5.28 12.38 17.10
C LYS A 97 4.67 11.30 17.97
N ILE A 98 3.66 10.63 17.42
CA ILE A 98 2.85 9.69 18.19
C ILE A 98 3.72 8.76 19.04
N PRO A 99 3.34 8.50 20.30
CA PRO A 99 4.12 7.63 21.17
C PRO A 99 4.08 6.18 20.68
N CYS A 100 5.13 5.44 21.01
CA CYS A 100 5.31 4.03 20.67
C CYS A 100 4.13 3.12 21.09
N THR A 101 3.35 3.54 22.08
CA THR A 101 2.15 2.83 22.56
C THR A 101 0.90 3.04 21.71
N GLN A 102 0.97 3.91 20.70
CA GLN A 102 -0.16 4.22 19.83
C GLN A 102 0.11 3.71 18.41
N GLN A 103 -0.94 3.18 17.79
CA GLN A 103 -0.93 2.87 16.36
C GLN A 103 -1.22 4.13 15.55
N LEU A 104 -0.67 4.21 14.33
CA LEU A 104 -1.08 5.19 13.33
C LEU A 104 -2.58 5.07 13.04
N SER A 105 -3.23 6.20 12.78
CA SER A 105 -4.66 6.26 12.46
C SER A 105 -5.04 5.33 11.32
N MET A 106 -4.23 5.24 10.26
CA MET A 106 -4.47 4.31 9.16
C MET A 106 -4.45 2.86 9.64
N TYR A 107 -3.45 2.46 10.42
CA TYR A 107 -3.37 1.09 10.93
C TYR A 107 -4.47 0.74 11.94
N LYS A 108 -4.97 1.71 12.73
CA LYS A 108 -6.18 1.50 13.55
C LYS A 108 -7.39 1.17 12.69
N ALA A 109 -7.58 1.92 11.59
CA ALA A 109 -8.68 1.70 10.65
C ALA A 109 -8.53 0.35 9.92
N MET A 110 -7.33 0.01 9.47
CA MET A 110 -7.03 -1.28 8.83
C MET A 110 -7.22 -2.45 9.80
N GLY A 111 -6.79 -2.31 11.05
CA GLY A 111 -6.99 -3.30 12.11
C GLY A 111 -8.46 -3.62 12.37
N ALA A 112 -9.35 -2.62 12.31
CA ALA A 112 -10.80 -2.80 12.45
C ALA A 112 -11.42 -3.62 11.31
N LEU A 113 -10.74 -3.71 10.16
CA LEU A 113 -11.12 -4.57 9.04
C LEU A 113 -10.41 -5.91 9.06
N GLY A 114 -9.38 -6.10 9.88
CA GLY A 114 -8.61 -7.35 9.97
C GLY A 114 -7.88 -7.67 8.67
N PHE A 115 -6.86 -6.90 8.34
CA PHE A 115 -5.92 -7.20 7.26
C PHE A 115 -5.13 -8.46 7.60
N ASP A 116 -4.85 -9.27 6.60
CA ASP A 116 -4.19 -10.56 6.74
C ASP A 116 -2.68 -10.48 6.55
N ALA A 117 -2.22 -9.59 5.68
CA ALA A 117 -0.82 -9.26 5.43
C ALA A 117 -0.70 -7.91 4.70
N GLY A 118 0.52 -7.37 4.68
CA GLY A 118 0.86 -6.20 3.87
C GLY A 118 2.31 -6.25 3.38
N THR A 119 2.64 -5.34 2.47
CA THR A 119 4.02 -5.05 2.08
C THR A 119 4.35 -3.59 2.31
N LEU A 120 5.62 -3.22 2.11
CA LEU A 120 6.07 -1.83 2.17
C LEU A 120 6.21 -1.30 0.74
N GLY A 121 5.63 -0.14 0.47
CA GLY A 121 5.90 0.63 -0.73
C GLY A 121 7.10 1.56 -0.54
N ASN A 122 7.26 2.52 -1.43
CA ASN A 122 8.34 3.50 -1.30
C ASN A 122 8.06 4.58 -0.26
N HIS A 123 6.81 4.97 -0.08
CA HIS A 123 6.44 6.01 0.88
C HIS A 123 6.52 5.56 2.35
N GLU A 124 6.69 4.28 2.63
CA GLU A 124 7.01 3.80 3.97
C GLU A 124 8.39 4.27 4.47
N PHE A 125 9.29 4.67 3.58
CA PHE A 125 10.64 5.11 3.94
C PHE A 125 10.77 6.63 4.15
N ASN A 126 9.77 7.43 3.79
CA ASN A 126 9.86 8.89 3.75
C ASN A 126 10.05 9.57 5.11
N TYR A 127 9.57 8.97 6.20
CA TYR A 127 9.81 9.46 7.56
C TYR A 127 11.07 8.86 8.21
N GLY A 128 11.84 8.07 7.45
CA GLY A 128 13.07 7.44 7.88
C GLY A 128 12.90 6.15 8.69
N LEU A 129 14.01 5.43 8.83
CA LEU A 129 14.03 4.09 9.43
C LEU A 129 13.63 4.02 10.91
N PRO A 130 13.95 5.01 11.79
CA PRO A 130 13.47 5.00 13.17
C PRO A 130 11.95 5.04 13.28
N PHE A 131 11.27 5.86 12.47
CA PHE A 131 9.82 5.92 12.44
C PHE A 131 9.22 4.65 11.83
N LEU A 132 9.78 4.14 10.72
CA LEU A 132 9.37 2.86 10.15
C LEU A 132 9.48 1.74 11.18
N ASN A 133 10.58 1.68 11.95
CA ASN A 133 10.73 0.70 13.03
C ASN A 133 9.61 0.81 14.08
N GLN A 134 9.25 2.03 14.50
CA GLN A 134 8.17 2.27 15.45
C GLN A 134 6.82 1.76 14.90
N VAL A 135 6.48 2.11 13.68
CA VAL A 135 5.18 1.78 13.09
C VAL A 135 5.03 0.31 12.73
N LEU A 136 6.15 -0.41 12.55
CA LEU A 136 6.18 -1.87 12.39
C LEU A 136 6.20 -2.63 13.73
N GLY A 137 6.26 -1.92 14.87
CA GLY A 137 6.28 -2.55 16.19
C GLY A 137 7.68 -2.80 16.74
N GLY A 138 8.73 -2.39 16.04
CA GLY A 138 10.14 -2.59 16.41
C GLY A 138 10.79 -3.76 15.68
N GLY A 139 12.06 -4.00 16.01
CA GLY A 139 12.79 -5.19 15.57
C GLY A 139 13.68 -5.00 14.33
N LEU A 140 13.67 -3.85 13.66
CA LEU A 140 14.56 -3.62 12.51
C LEU A 140 16.03 -3.59 12.96
N ASP A 141 16.85 -4.48 12.40
CA ASP A 141 18.29 -4.58 12.69
C ASP A 141 19.11 -3.81 11.65
N VAL A 142 19.10 -2.49 11.80
CA VAL A 142 19.74 -1.54 10.89
C VAL A 142 20.50 -0.51 11.69
N ASP A 143 21.59 0.05 11.15
CA ASP A 143 22.35 1.09 11.82
C ASP A 143 21.52 2.36 12.05
N GLY A 144 21.62 2.91 13.27
CA GLY A 144 20.87 4.09 13.70
C GLY A 144 19.40 3.82 14.09
N VAL A 145 19.02 2.55 14.24
CA VAL A 145 17.68 2.13 14.67
C VAL A 145 17.78 1.29 15.95
N ASP A 146 16.92 1.56 16.92
CA ASP A 146 16.82 0.75 18.14
C ASP A 146 16.02 -0.53 17.85
N LYS A 147 16.73 -1.63 17.62
CA LYS A 147 16.15 -2.96 17.43
C LYS A 147 15.35 -3.46 18.62
N ALA A 148 15.70 -3.03 19.84
CA ALA A 148 15.03 -3.49 21.06
C ALA A 148 13.68 -2.80 21.31
N LEU A 149 13.39 -1.73 20.56
CA LEU A 149 12.14 -1.00 20.65
C LEU A 149 10.94 -1.94 20.47
N LYS A 150 9.92 -1.78 21.32
CA LYS A 150 8.66 -2.52 21.27
C LYS A 150 7.51 -1.53 21.24
N CYS A 151 6.81 -1.47 20.11
CA CYS A 151 5.72 -0.54 19.87
C CYS A 151 4.42 -1.28 19.55
N ALA A 152 3.32 -0.52 19.46
CA ALA A 152 2.01 -1.07 19.11
C ALA A 152 1.99 -1.72 17.71
N GLY A 153 2.80 -1.17 16.78
CA GLY A 153 2.94 -1.72 15.43
C GLY A 153 1.72 -1.53 14.54
N ASN A 154 1.76 -2.14 13.38
CA ASN A 154 0.69 -2.08 12.37
C ASN A 154 -0.44 -3.10 12.59
N GLY A 155 -0.21 -4.13 13.40
CA GLY A 155 -1.23 -5.10 13.83
C GLY A 155 -1.43 -6.31 12.91
N PHE A 156 -0.70 -6.43 11.80
CA PHE A 156 -0.71 -7.58 10.89
C PHE A 156 0.69 -7.82 10.29
N PRO A 157 0.98 -9.04 9.78
CA PRO A 157 2.29 -9.35 9.24
C PRO A 157 2.65 -8.51 8.02
N MET A 158 3.88 -8.01 7.96
CA MET A 158 4.45 -7.36 6.78
C MET A 158 5.48 -8.28 6.12
N ALA A 159 5.43 -8.38 4.80
CA ALA A 159 6.37 -9.16 3.99
C ALA A 159 7.10 -8.24 3.01
N LEU A 160 8.45 -8.34 2.92
CA LEU A 160 9.24 -7.60 1.95
C LEU A 160 10.51 -8.39 1.62
N SER A 161 10.58 -8.92 0.40
CA SER A 161 11.59 -9.91 0.02
C SER A 161 12.85 -9.33 -0.61
N ASN A 162 12.78 -8.10 -1.12
CA ASN A 162 13.85 -7.53 -1.95
C ASN A 162 14.58 -6.34 -1.30
N VAL A 163 14.37 -6.06 -0.02
CA VAL A 163 15.10 -5.02 0.74
C VAL A 163 15.86 -5.66 1.90
N TYR A 164 17.12 -5.34 2.03
CA TYR A 164 18.04 -5.96 2.98
C TYR A 164 18.76 -4.94 3.84
N SER A 165 19.05 -5.31 5.09
CA SER A 165 19.95 -4.57 5.97
C SER A 165 21.39 -4.70 5.50
N SER A 166 22.08 -3.58 5.30
CA SER A 166 23.52 -3.58 4.99
C SER A 166 24.37 -4.13 6.14
N LYS A 167 23.87 -4.01 7.38
CA LYS A 167 24.50 -4.50 8.60
C LYS A 167 24.48 -6.02 8.70
N THR A 168 23.32 -6.63 8.55
CA THR A 168 23.11 -8.06 8.79
C THR A 168 23.13 -8.92 7.53
N LYS A 169 22.99 -8.33 6.36
CA LYS A 169 22.77 -8.98 5.06
C LYS A 169 21.50 -9.86 5.03
N GLN A 170 20.60 -9.66 5.98
CA GLN A 170 19.30 -10.31 6.04
C GLN A 170 18.20 -9.40 5.51
N PRO A 171 17.05 -9.93 5.07
CA PRO A 171 15.88 -9.12 4.72
C PRO A 171 15.52 -8.14 5.84
N LEU A 172 15.07 -6.95 5.47
CA LEU A 172 14.70 -5.88 6.42
C LEU A 172 13.58 -6.31 7.36
N VAL A 173 12.56 -6.97 6.81
CA VAL A 173 11.50 -7.68 7.51
C VAL A 173 11.41 -9.10 6.93
N GLN A 174 10.48 -9.94 7.40
CA GLN A 174 10.33 -11.27 6.83
C GLN A 174 10.03 -11.21 5.32
N PRO A 175 10.68 -12.02 4.49
CA PRO A 175 10.55 -11.94 3.02
C PRO A 175 9.17 -12.37 2.52
N TYR A 176 8.51 -13.27 3.25
CA TYR A 176 7.17 -13.77 2.98
C TYR A 176 6.50 -14.26 4.26
N VAL A 177 5.18 -14.44 4.19
CA VAL A 177 4.35 -15.02 5.24
C VAL A 177 3.63 -16.25 4.70
N ILE A 178 3.48 -17.29 5.51
CA ILE A 178 2.58 -18.43 5.21
C ILE A 178 1.45 -18.40 6.23
N LEU A 179 0.24 -18.16 5.74
CA LEU A 179 -0.99 -18.12 6.53
C LEU A 179 -1.66 -19.50 6.49
N GLU A 180 -1.71 -20.16 7.63
CA GLU A 180 -2.40 -21.44 7.78
C GLU A 180 -3.85 -21.19 8.16
N ARG A 181 -4.79 -21.71 7.37
CA ARG A 181 -6.23 -21.48 7.54
C ARG A 181 -7.03 -22.72 7.21
N LYS A 182 -8.31 -22.65 7.51
CA LYS A 182 -9.33 -23.51 6.94
C LYS A 182 -10.22 -22.68 6.03
N ILE A 183 -10.64 -23.27 4.93
CA ILE A 183 -11.53 -22.64 3.95
C ILE A 183 -12.77 -23.50 3.72
N ALA A 184 -13.89 -22.82 3.51
CA ALA A 184 -15.13 -23.44 3.09
C ALA A 184 -15.00 -23.95 1.64
N ALA A 185 -15.35 -25.21 1.43
CA ALA A 185 -15.25 -25.87 0.14
C ALA A 185 -16.51 -26.71 -0.13
N LYS A 186 -16.64 -27.21 -1.35
CA LYS A 186 -17.68 -28.19 -1.73
C LYS A 186 -16.99 -29.45 -2.23
N ASP A 187 -17.38 -30.60 -1.67
CA ASP A 187 -16.93 -31.89 -2.18
C ASP A 187 -17.52 -32.21 -3.55
N LYS A 188 -17.15 -33.36 -4.11
CA LYS A 188 -17.63 -33.83 -5.45
C LYS A 188 -19.17 -33.97 -5.53
N ASP A 189 -19.83 -34.11 -4.41
CA ASP A 189 -21.29 -34.28 -4.30
C ASP A 189 -21.99 -32.93 -3.98
N GLY A 190 -21.24 -31.82 -3.91
CA GLY A 190 -21.71 -30.49 -3.62
C GLY A 190 -21.94 -30.20 -2.13
N LYS A 191 -21.59 -31.12 -1.24
CA LYS A 191 -21.72 -30.96 0.20
C LYS A 191 -20.64 -30.01 0.74
N ALA A 192 -21.03 -29.12 1.63
CA ALA A 192 -20.14 -28.22 2.31
C ALA A 192 -19.13 -28.98 3.20
N VAL A 193 -17.85 -28.67 3.04
CA VAL A 193 -16.73 -29.19 3.84
C VAL A 193 -15.79 -28.05 4.18
N GLU A 194 -14.99 -28.22 5.24
CA GLU A 194 -13.95 -27.27 5.63
C GLU A 194 -12.60 -27.97 5.51
N LEU A 195 -11.67 -27.38 4.75
CA LEU A 195 -10.38 -27.97 4.44
C LEU A 195 -9.22 -27.02 4.79
N PRO A 196 -8.08 -27.56 5.25
CA PRO A 196 -6.90 -26.76 5.52
C PRO A 196 -6.32 -26.19 4.21
N ILE A 197 -5.72 -25.00 4.30
CA ILE A 197 -4.97 -24.37 3.22
C ILE A 197 -3.80 -23.58 3.80
N LYS A 198 -2.69 -23.55 3.07
CA LYS A 198 -1.54 -22.68 3.33
C LYS A 198 -1.44 -21.66 2.23
N ILE A 199 -1.64 -20.38 2.58
CA ILE A 199 -1.55 -19.27 1.64
C ILE A 199 -0.23 -18.54 1.88
N GLY A 200 0.67 -18.58 0.91
CA GLY A 200 1.90 -17.82 0.90
C GLY A 200 1.66 -16.41 0.37
N VAL A 201 2.18 -15.41 1.06
CA VAL A 201 2.14 -13.99 0.64
C VAL A 201 3.58 -13.48 0.62
N ILE A 202 4.05 -12.97 -0.52
CA ILE A 202 5.41 -12.43 -0.70
C ILE A 202 5.33 -10.99 -1.18
N GLY A 203 6.13 -10.09 -0.58
CA GLY A 203 6.12 -8.66 -0.87
C GLY A 203 7.37 -8.20 -1.60
N PHE A 204 7.20 -7.17 -2.44
CA PHE A 204 8.28 -6.50 -3.18
C PHE A 204 8.00 -5.00 -3.22
N THR A 205 9.07 -4.19 -3.16
CA THR A 205 9.02 -2.76 -3.41
C THR A 205 9.95 -2.36 -4.55
N THR A 206 9.77 -1.14 -5.08
CA THR A 206 10.64 -0.62 -6.12
C THR A 206 12.05 -0.34 -5.59
N PRO A 207 13.12 -0.74 -6.31
CA PRO A 207 14.49 -0.37 -5.96
C PRO A 207 14.76 1.14 -5.97
N GLY A 208 13.86 1.94 -6.56
CA GLY A 208 13.93 3.40 -6.62
C GLY A 208 14.05 4.08 -5.25
N ILE A 209 13.60 3.41 -4.16
CA ILE A 209 13.74 3.91 -2.78
C ILE A 209 15.19 4.30 -2.45
N MET A 210 16.18 3.61 -2.99
CA MET A 210 17.59 3.87 -2.71
C MET A 210 18.05 5.24 -3.23
N ASN A 211 17.35 5.79 -4.23
CA ASN A 211 17.59 7.12 -4.75
C ASN A 211 16.70 8.17 -4.10
N TRP A 212 15.39 7.86 -3.96
CA TRP A 212 14.40 8.83 -3.46
C TRP A 212 14.58 9.14 -1.97
N ASP A 213 14.91 8.11 -1.18
CA ASP A 213 15.15 8.24 0.25
C ASP A 213 16.63 8.08 0.64
N LYS A 214 17.53 8.39 -0.29
CA LYS A 214 18.99 8.24 -0.11
C LYS A 214 19.47 8.77 1.25
N ARG A 215 18.97 9.95 1.69
CA ARG A 215 19.33 10.58 2.97
C ARG A 215 19.11 9.67 4.19
N TYR A 216 18.15 8.75 4.12
CA TYR A 216 17.80 7.82 5.20
C TYR A 216 18.40 6.44 5.01
N LEU A 217 18.59 6.00 3.75
CA LEU A 217 18.85 4.61 3.39
C LEU A 217 20.28 4.33 2.99
N GLU A 218 21.05 5.33 2.50
CA GLU A 218 22.42 5.14 2.02
C GLU A 218 23.31 4.51 3.09
N GLY A 219 24.02 3.44 2.74
CA GLY A 219 24.88 2.66 3.62
C GLY A 219 24.14 1.76 4.62
N LYS A 220 22.84 1.94 4.83
CA LYS A 220 22.03 1.20 5.81
C LYS A 220 21.24 0.05 5.18
N LEU A 221 20.69 0.27 3.99
CA LEU A 221 19.94 -0.72 3.23
C LEU A 221 20.54 -0.93 1.84
N TYR A 222 20.14 -2.01 1.20
CA TYR A 222 20.29 -2.24 -0.23
C TYR A 222 19.11 -3.06 -0.75
N THR A 223 18.88 -3.01 -2.06
CA THR A 223 17.78 -3.71 -2.73
C THR A 223 18.31 -4.76 -3.71
N GLU A 224 17.55 -5.82 -3.90
CA GLU A 224 17.69 -6.79 -4.99
C GLU A 224 16.51 -6.59 -5.97
N GLY A 225 16.59 -7.16 -7.17
CA GLY A 225 15.47 -7.13 -8.10
C GLY A 225 14.30 -8.01 -7.63
N ALA A 226 13.07 -7.63 -7.98
CA ALA A 226 11.89 -8.39 -7.60
C ALA A 226 11.87 -9.79 -8.22
N VAL A 227 12.37 -9.94 -9.46
CA VAL A 227 12.44 -11.26 -10.15
C VAL A 227 13.43 -12.18 -9.45
N GLU A 228 14.62 -11.71 -9.11
CA GLU A 228 15.65 -12.48 -8.40
C GLU A 228 15.15 -12.91 -7.01
N SER A 229 14.52 -11.98 -6.29
CA SER A 229 13.94 -12.28 -4.98
C SER A 229 12.80 -13.30 -5.07
N ALA A 230 11.94 -13.21 -6.09
CA ALA A 230 10.92 -14.22 -6.33
C ALA A 230 11.51 -15.59 -6.64
N GLN A 231 12.51 -15.66 -7.53
CA GLN A 231 13.21 -16.91 -7.86
C GLN A 231 13.88 -17.56 -6.64
N LYS A 232 14.35 -16.75 -5.69
CA LYS A 232 14.96 -17.22 -4.45
C LYS A 232 13.92 -17.79 -3.48
N TYR A 233 12.81 -17.09 -3.23
CA TYR A 233 11.88 -17.41 -2.14
C TYR A 233 10.69 -18.27 -2.54
N LEU A 234 10.22 -18.24 -3.79
CA LEU A 234 9.07 -19.06 -4.22
C LEU A 234 9.30 -20.57 -4.03
N PRO A 235 10.47 -21.14 -4.39
CA PRO A 235 10.74 -22.56 -4.13
C PRO A 235 10.71 -22.89 -2.63
N GLU A 236 11.23 -22.00 -1.78
CA GLU A 236 11.21 -22.18 -0.33
C GLU A 236 9.78 -22.19 0.23
N MET A 237 8.94 -21.25 -0.22
CA MET A 237 7.53 -21.18 0.17
C MET A 237 6.78 -22.46 -0.21
N ARG A 238 6.98 -22.96 -1.43
CA ARG A 238 6.38 -24.23 -1.89
C ARG A 238 6.89 -25.43 -1.09
N ALA A 239 8.17 -25.48 -0.78
CA ALA A 239 8.75 -26.53 0.06
C ALA A 239 8.19 -26.52 1.50
N LYS A 240 7.79 -25.34 2.01
CA LYS A 240 7.07 -25.19 3.29
C LYS A 240 5.56 -25.50 3.20
N GLY A 241 5.10 -25.90 2.03
CA GLY A 241 3.74 -26.36 1.77
C GLY A 241 2.75 -25.27 1.42
N ALA A 242 3.18 -24.10 0.92
CA ALA A 242 2.25 -23.10 0.40
C ALA A 242 1.46 -23.68 -0.80
N ASP A 243 0.15 -23.79 -0.66
CA ASP A 243 -0.77 -24.25 -1.69
C ASP A 243 -1.04 -23.16 -2.74
N VAL A 244 -1.22 -21.93 -2.27
CA VAL A 244 -1.46 -20.72 -3.07
C VAL A 244 -0.39 -19.69 -2.74
N VAL A 245 0.13 -18.99 -3.76
CA VAL A 245 1.07 -17.89 -3.57
C VAL A 245 0.54 -16.61 -4.19
N VAL A 246 0.41 -15.57 -3.36
CA VAL A 246 0.03 -14.20 -3.74
C VAL A 246 1.27 -13.32 -3.68
N ALA A 247 1.64 -12.72 -4.81
CA ALA A 247 2.69 -11.71 -4.88
C ALA A 247 2.08 -10.32 -4.67
N MET A 248 2.58 -9.57 -3.70
CA MET A 248 2.29 -8.16 -3.46
C MET A 248 3.44 -7.36 -4.04
N LEU A 249 3.26 -6.82 -5.23
CA LEU A 249 4.26 -5.99 -5.90
C LEU A 249 3.89 -4.50 -5.74
N HIS A 250 4.58 -3.80 -4.84
CA HIS A 250 4.53 -2.34 -4.87
C HIS A 250 5.38 -1.83 -6.04
N GLY A 251 4.80 -1.88 -7.20
CA GLY A 251 5.30 -1.58 -8.53
C GLY A 251 4.22 -1.90 -9.55
N GLY A 252 4.37 -1.40 -10.76
CA GLY A 252 3.41 -1.59 -11.83
C GLY A 252 4.00 -2.33 -13.03
N LEU A 253 3.58 -1.91 -14.23
CA LEU A 253 3.92 -2.54 -15.50
C LEU A 253 4.75 -1.59 -16.38
N ASP A 254 5.89 -2.08 -16.83
CA ASP A 254 6.72 -1.45 -17.84
C ASP A 254 7.10 -2.47 -18.91
N GLY A 255 7.00 -2.07 -20.19
CA GLY A 255 7.34 -2.89 -21.35
C GLY A 255 8.83 -2.94 -21.71
N ALA A 256 9.67 -2.18 -21.00
CA ALA A 256 11.11 -2.16 -21.24
C ALA A 256 11.79 -3.51 -20.91
N ALA A 257 13.01 -3.68 -21.41
CA ALA A 257 13.83 -4.85 -21.07
C ALA A 257 14.10 -4.86 -19.55
N TYR A 258 14.04 -6.04 -18.94
CA TYR A 258 14.23 -6.20 -17.51
C TYR A 258 15.64 -5.76 -17.05
N SER A 259 15.67 -5.08 -15.93
CA SER A 259 16.89 -4.91 -15.13
C SER A 259 16.55 -5.10 -13.65
N PRO A 260 17.51 -5.52 -12.80
CA PRO A 260 17.28 -5.68 -11.35
C PRO A 260 16.89 -4.38 -10.62
N THR A 261 17.10 -3.23 -11.25
CA THR A 261 16.73 -1.91 -10.72
C THR A 261 15.46 -1.34 -11.36
N MET A 262 14.74 -2.15 -12.16
CA MET A 262 13.49 -1.74 -12.81
C MET A 262 12.46 -1.35 -11.75
N GLU A 263 11.84 -0.19 -11.95
CA GLU A 263 10.84 0.37 -11.05
C GLU A 263 9.51 -0.41 -11.08
N ASN A 264 9.08 -0.81 -12.28
CA ASN A 264 7.77 -1.42 -12.52
C ASN A 264 7.89 -2.81 -13.18
N PRO A 265 8.41 -3.83 -12.47
CA PRO A 265 8.80 -5.13 -13.08
C PRO A 265 7.63 -6.13 -13.24
N GLY A 266 6.36 -5.73 -13.10
CA GLY A 266 5.22 -6.66 -13.04
C GLY A 266 5.10 -7.59 -14.25
N LEU A 267 5.41 -7.11 -15.48
CA LEU A 267 5.46 -7.96 -16.69
C LEU A 267 6.53 -9.07 -16.60
N HIS A 268 7.61 -8.83 -15.92
CA HIS A 268 8.71 -9.79 -15.77
C HIS A 268 8.46 -10.70 -14.58
N LEU A 269 7.97 -10.15 -13.47
CA LEU A 269 7.63 -10.91 -12.27
C LEU A 269 6.53 -11.95 -12.53
N SER A 270 5.49 -11.61 -13.30
CA SER A 270 4.41 -12.52 -13.65
C SER A 270 4.85 -13.76 -14.47
N LYS A 271 6.07 -13.74 -15.04
CA LYS A 271 6.67 -14.89 -15.73
C LYS A 271 7.40 -15.86 -14.79
N VAL A 272 7.62 -15.47 -13.55
CA VAL A 272 8.28 -16.34 -12.57
C VAL A 272 7.31 -17.44 -12.15
N ALA A 273 7.74 -18.69 -12.31
CA ALA A 273 6.90 -19.84 -11.96
C ALA A 273 6.61 -19.88 -10.45
N GLY A 274 5.38 -20.22 -10.11
CA GLY A 274 4.95 -20.38 -8.72
C GLY A 274 4.09 -19.24 -8.17
N ILE A 275 3.87 -18.15 -8.90
CA ILE A 275 2.91 -17.08 -8.55
C ILE A 275 1.52 -17.48 -9.08
N ASP A 276 0.51 -17.43 -8.21
CA ASP A 276 -0.87 -17.77 -8.54
C ASP A 276 -1.74 -16.51 -8.71
N ALA A 277 -1.45 -15.46 -7.95
CA ALA A 277 -2.07 -14.15 -8.07
C ALA A 277 -1.05 -13.05 -7.81
N MET A 278 -1.27 -11.86 -8.40
CA MET A 278 -0.42 -10.69 -8.20
C MET A 278 -1.26 -9.46 -7.96
N VAL A 279 -1.01 -8.76 -6.85
CA VAL A 279 -1.54 -7.42 -6.59
C VAL A 279 -0.44 -6.40 -6.84
N MET A 280 -0.81 -5.23 -7.40
CA MET A 280 0.13 -4.23 -7.88
C MET A 280 -0.25 -2.82 -7.39
N GLY A 281 0.69 -1.87 -7.43
CA GLY A 281 0.48 -0.48 -7.03
C GLY A 281 1.49 0.48 -7.63
N HIS A 282 1.84 1.54 -6.88
CA HIS A 282 2.87 2.52 -7.20
C HIS A 282 2.52 3.46 -8.36
N GLN A 283 2.02 2.96 -9.48
CA GLN A 283 1.68 3.78 -10.66
C GLN A 283 0.33 4.50 -10.53
N HIS A 284 -0.43 4.30 -9.43
CA HIS A 284 -1.77 4.88 -9.20
C HIS A 284 -2.77 4.61 -10.34
N SER A 285 -2.48 3.64 -11.19
CA SER A 285 -3.31 3.23 -12.32
C SER A 285 -4.32 2.18 -11.90
N VAL A 286 -5.15 1.75 -12.84
CA VAL A 286 -6.14 0.68 -12.65
C VAL A 286 -5.82 -0.52 -13.51
N PHE A 287 -5.98 -1.71 -12.95
CA PHE A 287 -5.93 -2.97 -13.70
C PHE A 287 -6.81 -4.03 -13.01
N PRO A 288 -7.65 -4.79 -13.75
CA PRO A 288 -7.92 -4.63 -15.18
C PRO A 288 -8.64 -3.32 -15.51
N ASP A 289 -8.45 -2.81 -16.71
CA ASP A 289 -9.03 -1.57 -17.18
C ASP A 289 -9.95 -1.83 -18.39
N ALA A 290 -11.24 -1.56 -18.21
CA ALA A 290 -12.26 -1.72 -19.25
C ALA A 290 -12.41 -0.48 -20.17
N ALA A 291 -11.58 0.56 -19.99
CA ALA A 291 -11.62 1.76 -20.81
C ALA A 291 -11.32 1.43 -22.28
N ALA A 292 -11.79 2.29 -23.19
CA ALA A 292 -11.50 2.15 -24.62
C ALA A 292 -10.00 2.27 -24.94
N THR A 293 -9.27 3.01 -24.08
CA THR A 293 -7.81 3.16 -24.13
C THR A 293 -7.23 2.84 -22.75
N PRO A 294 -7.05 1.55 -22.41
CA PRO A 294 -6.52 1.15 -21.12
C PRO A 294 -5.06 1.58 -20.94
N ALA A 295 -4.67 1.84 -19.70
CA ALA A 295 -3.32 2.29 -19.35
C ALA A 295 -2.25 1.24 -19.73
N PHE A 296 -2.59 -0.04 -19.67
CA PHE A 296 -1.66 -1.13 -19.93
C PHE A 296 -2.12 -1.96 -21.13
N THR A 297 -1.28 -1.97 -22.18
CA THR A 297 -1.54 -2.68 -23.46
C THR A 297 -0.36 -3.53 -23.93
N GLN A 298 0.63 -3.74 -23.08
CA GLN A 298 1.85 -4.48 -23.38
C GLN A 298 1.53 -5.96 -23.69
N ALA A 299 2.39 -6.60 -24.45
CA ALA A 299 2.26 -8.03 -24.74
C ALA A 299 2.24 -8.85 -23.43
N GLY A 300 1.25 -9.72 -23.29
CA GLY A 300 1.00 -10.51 -22.09
C GLY A 300 -0.02 -9.90 -21.13
N VAL A 301 -0.48 -8.66 -21.36
CA VAL A 301 -1.56 -8.02 -20.60
C VAL A 301 -2.90 -8.34 -21.25
N ASP A 302 -3.83 -8.89 -20.49
CA ASP A 302 -5.21 -9.12 -20.90
C ASP A 302 -6.18 -8.41 -19.95
N ASN A 303 -6.61 -7.22 -20.34
CA ASN A 303 -7.56 -6.41 -19.54
C ASN A 303 -8.95 -7.04 -19.42
N LYS A 304 -9.34 -7.93 -20.35
CA LYS A 304 -10.63 -8.61 -20.29
C LYS A 304 -10.62 -9.77 -19.31
N ALA A 305 -9.58 -10.57 -19.32
CA ALA A 305 -9.39 -11.67 -18.38
C ALA A 305 -8.84 -11.21 -17.01
N GLY A 306 -8.31 -10.00 -16.93
CA GLY A 306 -7.62 -9.47 -15.73
C GLY A 306 -6.34 -10.24 -15.42
N THR A 307 -5.57 -10.59 -16.48
CA THR A 307 -4.35 -11.38 -16.30
C THR A 307 -3.12 -10.72 -16.92
N ILE A 308 -1.97 -11.02 -16.32
CA ILE A 308 -0.66 -10.65 -16.85
C ILE A 308 0.13 -11.94 -17.02
N ASN A 309 0.46 -12.28 -18.27
CA ASN A 309 1.05 -13.57 -18.65
C ASN A 309 0.28 -14.78 -18.05
N GLY A 310 -1.05 -14.68 -17.98
CA GLY A 310 -1.94 -15.72 -17.43
C GLY A 310 -2.02 -15.76 -15.90
N VAL A 311 -1.37 -14.84 -15.17
CA VAL A 311 -1.51 -14.67 -13.72
C VAL A 311 -2.64 -13.68 -13.45
N GLN A 312 -3.64 -14.09 -12.66
CA GLN A 312 -4.70 -13.18 -12.20
C GLN A 312 -4.12 -12.03 -11.42
N SER A 313 -4.41 -10.79 -11.83
CA SER A 313 -3.76 -9.60 -11.28
C SER A 313 -4.73 -8.45 -11.10
N VAL A 314 -4.46 -7.56 -10.15
CA VAL A 314 -5.20 -6.29 -9.94
C VAL A 314 -4.23 -5.16 -9.60
N MET A 315 -4.66 -3.91 -9.87
CA MET A 315 -4.09 -2.66 -9.37
C MET A 315 -5.24 -1.71 -9.05
N ALA A 316 -5.44 -1.39 -7.77
CA ALA A 316 -6.66 -0.74 -7.30
C ALA A 316 -6.55 0.80 -7.20
N SER A 317 -5.89 1.44 -8.16
CA SER A 317 -5.71 2.91 -8.17
C SER A 317 -4.95 3.40 -6.92
N SER A 318 -5.43 4.47 -6.27
CA SER A 318 -4.82 5.07 -5.09
C SER A 318 -5.88 5.69 -4.18
N TRP A 319 -5.51 6.05 -2.93
CA TRP A 319 -6.29 6.85 -1.97
C TRP A 319 -7.62 6.20 -1.57
N GLY A 320 -7.72 4.89 -1.72
CA GLY A 320 -8.96 4.16 -1.43
C GLY A 320 -10.08 4.42 -2.45
N LYS A 321 -9.77 4.75 -3.71
CA LYS A 321 -10.75 4.92 -4.79
C LYS A 321 -11.36 3.62 -5.27
N ALA A 322 -10.68 2.50 -5.08
CA ALA A 322 -11.15 1.19 -5.48
C ALA A 322 -10.67 0.08 -4.52
N LEU A 323 -11.34 -1.05 -4.58
CA LEU A 323 -10.91 -2.33 -4.02
C LEU A 323 -10.58 -3.28 -5.17
N GLY A 324 -9.37 -3.84 -5.18
CA GLY A 324 -9.01 -4.93 -6.08
C GLY A 324 -9.59 -6.26 -5.59
N VAL A 325 -10.12 -7.07 -6.49
CA VAL A 325 -10.68 -8.39 -6.18
C VAL A 325 -10.19 -9.42 -7.18
N ILE A 326 -9.43 -10.41 -6.71
CA ILE A 326 -9.04 -11.59 -7.49
C ILE A 326 -9.79 -12.80 -6.94
N GLN A 327 -10.54 -13.48 -7.77
CA GLN A 327 -11.19 -14.74 -7.44
C GLN A 327 -10.35 -15.90 -7.98
N LEU A 328 -9.75 -16.68 -7.10
CA LEU A 328 -9.00 -17.87 -7.44
C LEU A 328 -9.91 -19.10 -7.31
N ALA A 329 -10.07 -19.82 -8.38
CA ALA A 329 -10.73 -21.13 -8.37
C ALA A 329 -9.74 -22.19 -7.87
N LEU A 330 -10.08 -22.90 -6.78
CA LEU A 330 -9.22 -23.86 -6.15
C LEU A 330 -9.77 -25.29 -6.31
N LYS A 331 -8.88 -26.24 -6.55
CA LYS A 331 -9.15 -27.68 -6.64
C LYS A 331 -8.34 -28.43 -5.59
N TRP A 332 -9.00 -29.19 -4.74
CA TRP A 332 -8.41 -30.11 -3.77
C TRP A 332 -8.39 -31.51 -4.34
N ASP A 333 -7.26 -32.16 -4.35
CA ASP A 333 -7.08 -33.52 -4.91
C ASP A 333 -7.18 -34.63 -3.83
N GLY A 334 -7.47 -34.26 -2.60
CA GLY A 334 -7.45 -35.15 -1.42
C GLY A 334 -6.22 -34.96 -0.53
N LYS A 335 -5.23 -34.15 -0.96
CA LYS A 335 -3.98 -33.92 -0.24
C LYS A 335 -3.54 -32.45 -0.25
N GLN A 336 -3.68 -31.77 -1.37
CA GLN A 336 -3.22 -30.39 -1.57
C GLN A 336 -4.16 -29.62 -2.49
N TRP A 337 -4.12 -28.31 -2.37
CA TRP A 337 -4.83 -27.40 -3.27
C TRP A 337 -3.99 -27.08 -4.51
N SER A 338 -4.67 -26.84 -5.60
CA SER A 338 -4.11 -26.24 -6.82
C SER A 338 -5.03 -25.15 -7.34
N VAL A 339 -4.45 -24.15 -8.04
CA VAL A 339 -5.21 -23.05 -8.64
C VAL A 339 -5.57 -23.42 -10.08
N ASP A 340 -6.86 -23.38 -10.40
CA ASP A 340 -7.35 -23.46 -11.79
C ASP A 340 -7.25 -22.07 -12.44
N LYS A 341 -6.15 -21.81 -13.11
CA LYS A 341 -5.88 -20.52 -13.76
C LYS A 341 -6.89 -20.16 -14.86
N SER A 342 -7.61 -21.16 -15.42
CA SER A 342 -8.60 -20.93 -16.49
C SER A 342 -9.95 -20.42 -15.98
N ALA A 343 -10.22 -20.57 -14.67
CA ALA A 343 -11.48 -20.22 -14.03
C ALA A 343 -11.37 -19.05 -13.05
N GLY A 344 -10.22 -18.37 -13.02
CA GLY A 344 -10.00 -17.18 -12.21
C GLY A 344 -10.67 -15.94 -12.80
N LYS A 345 -10.90 -14.93 -11.96
CA LYS A 345 -11.45 -13.63 -12.36
C LYS A 345 -10.78 -12.53 -11.57
N SER A 346 -10.44 -11.43 -12.24
CA SER A 346 -9.98 -10.18 -11.58
C SER A 346 -10.92 -9.04 -11.92
N GLU A 347 -11.25 -8.21 -10.94
CA GLU A 347 -12.12 -7.05 -11.09
C GLU A 347 -11.72 -5.93 -10.14
N LEU A 348 -12.14 -4.72 -10.47
CA LEU A 348 -12.07 -3.56 -9.57
C LEU A 348 -13.47 -3.19 -9.10
N ARG A 349 -13.60 -2.87 -7.83
CA ARG A 349 -14.80 -2.32 -7.23
C ARG A 349 -14.53 -0.87 -6.84
N ASN A 350 -15.04 0.06 -7.63
CA ASN A 350 -14.84 1.48 -7.41
C ASN A 350 -15.76 1.99 -6.28
N ILE A 351 -15.28 2.95 -5.50
CA ILE A 351 -16.13 3.66 -4.53
C ILE A 351 -17.17 4.55 -5.25
N GLN A 352 -16.85 5.03 -6.46
CA GLN A 352 -17.81 5.75 -7.30
C GLN A 352 -18.81 4.79 -7.90
N THR A 353 -20.10 5.00 -7.62
CA THR A 353 -21.21 4.13 -8.05
C THR A 353 -21.89 4.59 -9.34
N GLY A 354 -21.63 5.82 -9.79
CA GLY A 354 -22.24 6.38 -10.98
C GLY A 354 -22.39 7.89 -10.90
N LYS A 355 -23.48 8.39 -11.50
CA LYS A 355 -23.89 9.81 -11.44
C LYS A 355 -25.37 9.90 -11.13
N ASP A 356 -25.77 10.94 -10.38
CA ASP A 356 -27.17 11.26 -10.12
C ASP A 356 -27.86 11.92 -11.34
N ALA A 357 -29.11 12.27 -11.20
CA ALA A 357 -29.89 12.90 -12.27
C ALA A 357 -29.35 14.29 -12.70
N ALA A 358 -28.56 14.94 -11.86
CA ALA A 358 -27.90 16.22 -12.15
C ALA A 358 -26.49 16.01 -12.75
N GLY A 359 -26.07 14.77 -12.98
CA GLY A 359 -24.74 14.43 -13.52
C GLY A 359 -23.60 14.46 -12.47
N LYS A 360 -23.92 14.66 -11.18
CA LYS A 360 -22.94 14.65 -10.10
C LYS A 360 -22.58 13.21 -9.74
N ALA A 361 -21.29 12.96 -9.53
CA ALA A 361 -20.80 11.64 -9.11
C ALA A 361 -21.44 11.19 -7.78
N THR A 362 -21.80 9.92 -7.72
CA THR A 362 -22.31 9.24 -6.52
C THR A 362 -21.31 8.21 -6.03
N TYR A 363 -21.29 7.98 -4.72
CA TYR A 363 -20.29 7.13 -4.08
C TYR A 363 -20.93 6.18 -3.07
N VAL A 364 -20.26 5.07 -2.78
CA VAL A 364 -20.66 4.20 -1.68
C VAL A 364 -20.64 4.96 -0.35
N ALA A 365 -21.52 4.59 0.58
CA ALA A 365 -21.51 5.15 1.92
C ALA A 365 -20.19 4.84 2.64
N VAL A 366 -19.78 5.70 3.56
CA VAL A 366 -18.65 5.43 4.46
C VAL A 366 -18.97 4.29 5.42
N ASP A 367 -17.99 3.51 5.80
CA ASP A 367 -18.11 2.57 6.92
C ASP A 367 -18.16 3.36 8.23
N PRO A 368 -19.25 3.27 9.01
CA PRO A 368 -19.42 4.09 10.20
C PRO A 368 -18.45 3.72 11.34
N THR A 369 -17.73 2.62 11.23
CA THR A 369 -16.80 2.17 12.26
C THR A 369 -15.42 2.83 12.15
N VAL A 370 -15.07 3.41 11.00
CA VAL A 370 -13.72 3.96 10.75
C VAL A 370 -13.55 5.32 11.42
N ALA A 371 -14.44 6.26 11.16
CA ALA A 371 -14.31 7.64 11.64
C ALA A 371 -14.12 7.75 13.16
N PRO A 372 -14.89 7.04 14.02
CA PRO A 372 -14.73 7.13 15.47
C PRO A 372 -13.35 6.69 15.98
N LEU A 373 -12.64 5.83 15.26
CA LEU A 373 -11.32 5.32 15.67
C LEU A 373 -10.23 6.40 15.62
N ILE A 374 -10.41 7.42 14.79
CA ILE A 374 -9.38 8.41 14.46
C ILE A 374 -9.85 9.86 14.64
N GLU A 375 -11.05 10.08 15.17
CA GLU A 375 -11.67 11.42 15.22
C GLU A 375 -10.79 12.44 15.94
N SER A 376 -10.16 12.08 17.06
CA SER A 376 -9.29 12.99 17.79
C SER A 376 -8.06 13.42 16.98
N GLN A 377 -7.45 12.51 16.25
CA GLN A 377 -6.29 12.78 15.38
C GLN A 377 -6.71 13.60 14.15
N HIS A 378 -7.86 13.28 13.56
CA HIS A 378 -8.44 14.03 12.47
C HIS A 378 -8.67 15.50 12.85
N GLN A 379 -9.32 15.76 13.99
CA GLN A 379 -9.55 17.12 14.46
C GLN A 379 -8.25 17.85 14.81
N ALA A 380 -7.28 17.15 15.43
CA ALA A 380 -5.98 17.71 15.72
C ALA A 380 -5.21 18.11 14.45
N ALA A 381 -5.25 17.27 13.40
CA ALA A 381 -4.66 17.60 12.11
C ALA A 381 -5.33 18.82 11.46
N ILE A 382 -6.68 18.95 11.53
CA ILE A 382 -7.40 20.13 11.06
C ILE A 382 -6.94 21.38 11.80
N GLN A 383 -6.79 21.32 13.13
CA GLN A 383 -6.27 22.47 13.90
C GLN A 383 -4.82 22.79 13.52
N TYR A 384 -4.00 21.79 13.34
CA TYR A 384 -2.61 21.98 12.90
C TYR A 384 -2.51 22.71 11.58
N VAL A 385 -3.23 22.26 10.55
CA VAL A 385 -3.14 22.89 9.22
C VAL A 385 -3.71 24.31 9.20
N LYS A 386 -4.56 24.68 10.16
CA LYS A 386 -5.07 26.05 10.36
C LYS A 386 -4.09 26.97 11.10
N THR A 387 -2.94 26.47 11.54
CA THR A 387 -1.94 27.32 12.23
C THR A 387 -1.52 28.48 11.33
N PRO A 388 -1.65 29.73 11.77
CA PRO A 388 -1.25 30.90 10.98
C PRO A 388 0.27 30.90 10.73
N ILE A 389 0.68 31.22 9.50
CA ILE A 389 2.10 31.31 9.08
C ILE A 389 2.47 32.69 8.52
N GLY A 390 1.50 33.58 8.30
CA GLY A 390 1.76 34.92 7.75
C GLY A 390 0.56 35.49 7.02
N SER A 391 0.82 36.32 6.03
CA SER A 391 -0.18 36.89 5.15
C SER A 391 0.41 37.18 3.78
N THR A 392 -0.44 37.29 2.75
CA THR A 392 -0.07 37.72 1.40
C THR A 392 -0.90 38.94 0.97
N ASP A 393 -0.29 39.84 0.25
CA ASP A 393 -0.91 41.00 -0.38
C ASP A 393 -1.24 40.80 -1.87
N PHE A 394 -0.95 39.62 -2.40
CA PHE A 394 -1.31 39.21 -3.76
C PHE A 394 -1.91 37.80 -3.80
N ARG A 395 -2.75 37.55 -4.82
CA ARG A 395 -3.32 36.22 -5.05
C ARG A 395 -2.30 35.27 -5.64
N MET A 396 -2.16 34.09 -5.10
CA MET A 396 -1.28 33.02 -5.62
C MET A 396 -2.16 31.93 -6.25
N SER A 397 -2.14 31.83 -7.57
CA SER A 397 -2.94 30.84 -8.31
C SER A 397 -2.09 30.14 -9.36
N THR A 398 -2.40 28.86 -9.63
CA THR A 398 -1.79 28.04 -10.69
C THR A 398 -2.62 28.03 -11.98
N LEU A 399 -3.68 28.84 -12.09
CA LEU A 399 -4.65 28.80 -13.20
C LEU A 399 -3.99 28.95 -14.59
N PHE A 400 -2.87 29.64 -14.69
CA PHE A 400 -2.13 29.83 -15.95
C PHE A 400 -0.69 29.29 -15.88
N ALA A 401 -0.42 28.34 -14.98
CA ALA A 401 0.93 27.85 -14.73
C ALA A 401 1.56 27.14 -15.94
N ASP A 402 0.75 26.53 -16.81
CA ASP A 402 1.24 25.83 -18.01
C ASP A 402 1.63 26.78 -19.17
N VAL A 403 1.23 28.06 -19.10
CA VAL A 403 1.42 29.03 -20.18
C VAL A 403 2.04 30.35 -19.70
N GLY A 404 2.32 30.50 -18.42
CA GLY A 404 2.86 31.71 -17.82
C GLY A 404 3.66 31.44 -16.56
N ASP A 405 4.07 32.51 -15.88
CA ASP A 405 4.81 32.48 -14.61
C ASP A 405 3.96 33.12 -13.50
N PRO A 406 2.94 32.39 -12.97
CA PRO A 406 2.05 32.94 -11.95
C PRO A 406 2.72 33.01 -10.58
N GLY A 407 2.18 33.88 -9.71
CA GLY A 407 2.70 34.10 -8.35
C GLY A 407 2.83 32.84 -7.50
N ALA A 408 1.96 31.83 -7.74
CA ALA A 408 2.06 30.53 -7.07
C ALA A 408 3.36 29.78 -7.41
N ILE A 409 3.82 29.84 -8.65
CA ILE A 409 5.08 29.20 -9.07
C ILE A 409 6.28 30.05 -8.64
N GLN A 410 6.17 31.37 -8.73
CA GLN A 410 7.22 32.28 -8.30
C GLN A 410 7.54 32.14 -6.82
N ILE A 411 6.54 32.04 -5.93
CA ILE A 411 6.78 31.89 -4.48
C ILE A 411 7.44 30.56 -4.14
N VAL A 412 7.07 29.46 -4.83
CA VAL A 412 7.73 28.16 -4.65
C VAL A 412 9.18 28.23 -5.09
N ASN A 413 9.46 28.78 -6.28
CA ASN A 413 10.83 28.95 -6.78
C ASN A 413 11.66 29.87 -5.87
N GLN A 414 11.07 30.94 -5.34
CA GLN A 414 11.71 31.83 -4.38
C GLN A 414 12.10 31.08 -3.10
N ALA A 415 11.18 30.32 -2.51
CA ALA A 415 11.42 29.56 -1.30
C ALA A 415 12.55 28.53 -1.49
N GLN A 416 12.55 27.79 -2.61
CA GLN A 416 13.60 26.83 -2.94
C GLN A 416 14.97 27.51 -3.09
N ARG A 417 15.01 28.64 -3.81
CA ARG A 417 16.22 29.42 -4.04
C ARG A 417 16.81 29.94 -2.73
N ASP A 418 15.99 30.53 -1.88
CA ASP A 418 16.40 31.12 -0.62
C ASP A 418 16.92 30.03 0.33
N TYR A 419 16.21 28.90 0.43
CA TYR A 419 16.65 27.75 1.22
C TYR A 419 18.01 27.22 0.77
N VAL A 420 18.23 27.04 -0.56
CA VAL A 420 19.49 26.55 -1.11
C VAL A 420 20.61 27.56 -0.92
N ALA A 421 20.32 28.85 -1.12
CA ALA A 421 21.32 29.92 -0.92
C ALA A 421 21.81 29.97 0.53
N ASP A 422 20.90 29.89 1.50
CA ASP A 422 21.22 29.86 2.93
C ASP A 422 22.01 28.60 3.30
N TYR A 423 21.60 27.44 2.79
CA TYR A 423 22.31 26.17 3.00
C TYR A 423 23.75 26.23 2.43
N VAL A 424 23.90 26.70 1.20
CA VAL A 424 25.20 26.83 0.55
C VAL A 424 26.11 27.79 1.33
N LYS A 425 25.59 28.94 1.75
CA LYS A 425 26.35 29.92 2.54
C LYS A 425 26.81 29.29 3.88
N ALA A 426 25.98 28.52 4.55
CA ALA A 426 26.29 27.92 5.84
C ALA A 426 27.19 26.67 5.75
N SER A 427 26.95 25.81 4.77
CA SER A 427 27.52 24.45 4.71
C SER A 427 28.51 24.22 3.58
N LEU A 428 28.45 25.03 2.52
CA LEU A 428 29.29 24.91 1.29
C LEU A 428 29.82 26.27 0.83
N PRO A 429 30.52 27.05 1.70
CA PRO A 429 30.90 28.44 1.43
C PRO A 429 31.75 28.64 0.16
N GLN A 430 32.45 27.61 -0.30
CA GLN A 430 33.19 27.63 -1.55
C GLN A 430 32.30 27.82 -2.79
N TYR A 431 30.99 27.62 -2.68
CA TYR A 431 30.02 27.84 -3.77
C TYR A 431 29.11 29.05 -3.54
N ALA A 432 29.28 29.81 -2.46
CA ALA A 432 28.40 30.92 -2.08
C ALA A 432 28.28 32.04 -3.11
N GLN A 433 29.26 32.14 -4.03
CA GLN A 433 29.29 33.16 -5.11
C GLN A 433 28.57 32.68 -6.39
N LEU A 434 28.15 31.41 -6.46
CA LEU A 434 27.42 30.92 -7.63
C LEU A 434 25.96 31.39 -7.57
N PRO A 435 25.37 31.78 -8.72
CA PRO A 435 23.97 32.11 -8.76
C PRO A 435 23.12 30.83 -8.49
N VAL A 436 22.09 30.96 -7.66
CA VAL A 436 21.14 29.91 -7.42
C VAL A 436 19.93 30.14 -8.31
N LEU A 437 19.64 29.19 -9.19
CA LEU A 437 18.44 29.14 -10.02
C LEU A 437 17.51 28.08 -9.48
N SER A 438 16.21 28.27 -9.63
CA SER A 438 15.19 27.28 -9.22
C SER A 438 14.25 26.99 -10.36
N VAL A 439 13.81 25.74 -10.41
CA VAL A 439 12.80 25.24 -11.36
C VAL A 439 11.75 24.46 -10.55
N SER A 440 10.50 24.74 -10.80
CA SER A 440 9.37 23.97 -10.24
C SER A 440 8.27 23.80 -11.28
N ALA A 441 7.48 22.74 -11.11
CA ALA A 441 6.28 22.50 -11.89
C ALA A 441 5.07 22.63 -10.96
N PRO A 442 3.89 23.06 -11.47
CA PRO A 442 2.67 23.07 -10.69
C PRO A 442 2.21 21.63 -10.45
N PHE A 443 1.75 21.32 -9.24
CA PHE A 443 1.09 20.03 -8.95
C PHE A 443 -0.39 20.02 -9.37
N LYS A 444 -1.00 21.20 -9.42
CA LYS A 444 -2.40 21.42 -9.82
C LYS A 444 -2.43 22.51 -10.88
N SER A 445 -2.67 22.14 -12.12
CA SER A 445 -2.74 23.07 -13.27
C SER A 445 -3.95 22.83 -14.18
N GLY A 446 -4.97 22.12 -13.66
CA GLY A 446 -6.18 21.79 -14.41
C GLY A 446 -6.14 20.46 -15.14
N PHE A 447 -5.06 19.67 -14.99
CA PHE A 447 -4.92 18.39 -15.67
C PHE A 447 -6.04 17.40 -15.31
N GLN A 448 -6.55 17.45 -14.08
CA GLN A 448 -7.69 16.63 -13.62
C GLN A 448 -9.04 17.32 -13.69
N GLY A 449 -9.13 18.45 -14.36
CA GLY A 449 -10.38 19.21 -14.55
C GLY A 449 -10.49 20.48 -13.72
N GLY A 450 -11.63 21.18 -13.82
CA GLY A 450 -11.82 22.56 -13.40
C GLY A 450 -11.61 22.90 -11.92
N ALA A 451 -11.51 21.93 -11.02
CA ALA A 451 -11.20 22.15 -9.60
C ALA A 451 -9.73 21.85 -9.24
N ASP A 452 -8.93 21.42 -10.22
CA ASP A 452 -7.55 21.02 -10.03
C ASP A 452 -6.58 22.21 -10.15
N TYR A 453 -6.81 23.25 -9.33
CA TYR A 453 -5.96 24.43 -9.24
C TYR A 453 -5.70 24.78 -7.78
N THR A 454 -4.48 25.26 -7.49
CA THR A 454 -4.19 26.00 -6.27
C THR A 454 -4.64 27.44 -6.44
N ASP A 455 -5.35 27.96 -5.45
CA ASP A 455 -5.86 29.34 -5.47
C ASP A 455 -5.90 29.92 -4.06
N VAL A 456 -4.82 30.62 -3.70
CA VAL A 456 -4.66 31.25 -2.41
C VAL A 456 -5.02 32.73 -2.52
N ALA A 457 -6.09 33.15 -1.83
CA ALA A 457 -6.56 34.53 -1.83
C ALA A 457 -5.62 35.45 -1.05
N VAL A 458 -5.71 36.74 -1.33
CA VAL A 458 -5.09 37.83 -0.52
C VAL A 458 -5.59 37.76 0.90
N GLY A 459 -4.68 37.87 1.88
CA GLY A 459 -5.03 37.89 3.30
C GLY A 459 -4.17 36.96 4.16
N PRO A 460 -4.69 36.50 5.33
CA PRO A 460 -4.00 35.61 6.23
C PRO A 460 -3.67 34.26 5.57
N LEU A 461 -2.49 33.74 5.87
CA LEU A 461 -2.03 32.41 5.44
C LEU A 461 -1.90 31.47 6.63
N ALA A 462 -2.26 30.23 6.40
CA ALA A 462 -2.04 29.12 7.32
C ALA A 462 -1.26 27.98 6.63
N ILE A 463 -0.88 26.96 7.37
CA ILE A 463 -0.11 25.81 6.85
C ILE A 463 -0.79 25.17 5.64
N TYR A 464 -2.13 25.02 5.65
CA TYR A 464 -2.86 24.42 4.53
C TYR A 464 -2.69 25.19 3.21
N ASN A 465 -2.50 26.52 3.25
CA ASN A 465 -2.24 27.31 2.05
C ASN A 465 -0.86 27.02 1.46
N ALA A 466 0.19 26.91 2.31
CA ALA A 466 1.53 26.56 1.87
C ALA A 466 1.56 25.12 1.33
N ALA A 467 0.87 24.19 1.99
CA ALA A 467 0.78 22.80 1.56
C ALA A 467 0.01 22.64 0.23
N ASP A 468 -1.00 23.49 -0.05
CA ASP A 468 -1.69 23.49 -1.34
C ASP A 468 -0.83 24.03 -2.51
N LEU A 469 0.15 24.90 -2.22
CA LEU A 469 1.15 25.35 -3.18
C LEU A 469 2.17 24.27 -3.53
N TYR A 470 2.52 23.41 -2.56
CA TYR A 470 3.46 22.30 -2.73
C TYR A 470 2.99 21.09 -1.95
N LEU A 471 2.39 20.11 -2.65
CA LEU A 471 1.61 19.02 -2.05
C LEU A 471 2.44 17.96 -1.31
N TYR A 472 3.71 17.77 -1.69
CA TYR A 472 4.52 16.65 -1.22
C TYR A 472 5.76 17.12 -0.45
N PRO A 473 6.15 16.49 0.66
CA PRO A 473 7.33 16.84 1.45
C PRO A 473 8.62 16.34 0.76
N ASN A 474 8.85 16.76 -0.48
CA ASN A 474 10.02 16.37 -1.25
C ASN A 474 11.31 16.99 -0.71
N THR A 475 12.43 16.29 -0.89
CA THR A 475 13.75 16.83 -0.61
C THR A 475 14.17 17.80 -1.72
N VAL A 476 14.69 18.97 -1.33
CA VAL A 476 15.28 19.92 -2.29
C VAL A 476 16.65 19.39 -2.72
N TYR A 477 16.86 19.30 -4.03
CA TYR A 477 18.15 18.97 -4.63
C TYR A 477 18.77 20.20 -5.29
N ALA A 478 20.06 20.40 -5.06
CA ALA A 478 20.86 21.39 -5.77
C ALA A 478 21.93 20.68 -6.62
N VAL A 479 22.00 21.02 -7.91
CA VAL A 479 22.97 20.48 -8.86
C VAL A 479 23.88 21.61 -9.34
N LYS A 480 25.20 21.39 -9.24
CA LYS A 480 26.15 22.29 -9.85
C LYS A 480 26.28 21.96 -11.35
N VAL A 481 26.03 22.94 -12.20
CA VAL A 481 26.15 22.85 -13.64
C VAL A 481 27.47 23.48 -14.09
#